data_b8a2f6c429472a9f083d1db21de15e23
#
_entry.id   b8a2f6c429472a9f083d1db21de15e23
#
_cell.length_a   1.000
_cell.length_b   1.000
_cell.length_c   1.000
_cell.angle_alpha   90.00
_cell.angle_beta   90.00
_cell.angle_gamma   90.00
#
_symmetry.space_group_name_H-M   'P 1'
#
loop_
_entity.id
_entity.type
_entity.pdbx_description
1 polymer ?
#
loop_
_entity_poly.entity_id
_entity_poly.type
_entity_poly.pdbx_seq_one_letter_code
_entity_poly.pdbx_strand_id
1 'polypeptide(L)'
;MMTNVAFYSKIGISAQEHDQFVKQHQQVNLLQSSSWAAVKNQWQNERIGIFQGDNQVASMSLLIKPLPLGMTMIYIPRGPVMDYTNAELVAFTIKTLKAYGKKKRALLIKFDPAILLKQHQLGEKAPDNPKALAIIKHLKQSGANWIGPTTKLSDTIQPRFQANCYTNADIEASFPKHTKRLMRDARQRGVIAYRGNQSDLHTFAGLISLTEKRKGVALRNEAYFRQLMTIYGDNAYLHLAKVNLPEKLKNYELQLKAVKQELAQTQAHQKKRLARLTDQKQSLQRYLSEFRGFLDKYPDEVVIAGILSISYGNTMEMLYAGMNDDFKKFYPQYLLYPKVFMEAYCDDIAWANMGGIEGSFKDGLTAFKSNFNPTIEEFIGEFNLAVSPFYHLANLLYKIRKQLKHRH
;
A
#
# COMPACT_ATOMS: atom_id res chain seq x y z
N MET A 1 -14.97 35.96 28.87
CA MET A 1 -13.56 35.64 28.60
C MET A 1 -13.44 34.12 28.59
N MET A 2 -13.25 33.49 27.44
CA MET A 2 -12.93 32.07 27.41
C MET A 2 -11.53 31.92 27.99
N THR A 3 -11.39 31.26 29.12
CA THR A 3 -10.10 30.89 29.69
C THR A 3 -9.39 30.01 28.68
N ASN A 4 -8.30 30.53 28.09
CA ASN A 4 -7.50 29.75 27.12
C ASN A 4 -6.84 28.61 27.92
N VAL A 5 -7.47 27.42 27.88
CA VAL A 5 -6.97 26.24 28.61
C VAL A 5 -5.68 25.79 27.96
N ALA A 6 -4.59 25.79 28.73
CA ALA A 6 -3.26 25.46 28.26
C ALA A 6 -3.17 24.00 27.77
N PHE A 7 -2.36 23.75 26.75
CA PHE A 7 -2.02 22.40 26.33
C PHE A 7 -1.14 21.69 27.35
N TYR A 8 -1.37 20.39 27.53
CA TYR A 8 -0.44 19.51 28.26
C TYR A 8 -0.28 18.16 27.57
N SER A 9 0.77 17.43 27.90
CA SER A 9 1.06 16.14 27.28
C SER A 9 1.02 15.02 28.31
N LYS A 10 0.46 13.87 27.90
CA LYS A 10 0.56 12.59 28.62
C LYS A 10 1.43 11.63 27.80
N ILE A 11 2.49 11.12 28.43
CA ILE A 11 3.37 10.11 27.86
C ILE A 11 2.89 8.75 28.35
N GLY A 12 2.84 7.75 27.46
CA GLY A 12 2.37 6.41 27.80
C GLY A 12 0.85 6.30 27.85
N ILE A 13 0.11 7.03 27.03
CA ILE A 13 -1.34 6.80 26.89
C ILE A 13 -1.61 5.37 26.44
N SER A 14 -2.77 4.82 26.80
CA SER A 14 -3.13 3.47 26.44
C SER A 14 -3.25 3.27 24.92
N ALA A 15 -3.13 2.02 24.45
CA ALA A 15 -3.37 1.67 23.05
C ALA A 15 -4.79 2.04 22.63
N GLN A 16 -5.76 1.79 23.51
CA GLN A 16 -7.17 2.09 23.26
C GLN A 16 -7.41 3.60 23.08
N GLU A 17 -6.90 4.43 23.99
CA GLU A 17 -7.04 5.88 23.94
C GLU A 17 -6.39 6.46 22.66
N HIS A 18 -5.19 5.99 22.32
CA HIS A 18 -4.49 6.36 21.08
C HIS A 18 -5.27 5.96 19.83
N ASP A 19 -5.65 4.69 19.72
CA ASP A 19 -6.30 4.15 18.53
C ASP A 19 -7.71 4.73 18.33
N GLN A 20 -8.43 5.02 19.41
CA GLN A 20 -9.74 5.68 19.33
C GLN A 20 -9.61 7.08 18.73
N PHE A 21 -8.65 7.88 19.18
CA PHE A 21 -8.39 9.22 18.63
C PHE A 21 -7.98 9.15 17.15
N VAL A 22 -7.03 8.26 16.80
CA VAL A 22 -6.50 8.16 15.43
C VAL A 22 -7.58 7.69 14.45
N LYS A 23 -8.39 6.69 14.83
CA LYS A 23 -9.45 6.15 13.95
C LYS A 23 -10.54 7.16 13.62
N GLN A 24 -10.82 8.10 14.51
CA GLN A 24 -11.83 9.15 14.32
C GLN A 24 -11.28 10.38 13.59
N HIS A 25 -9.97 10.47 13.41
CA HIS A 25 -9.35 11.64 12.81
C HIS A 25 -9.20 11.50 11.27
N GLN A 26 -9.34 12.60 10.54
CA GLN A 26 -9.18 12.62 9.07
C GLN A 26 -7.79 12.17 8.56
N GLN A 27 -6.77 12.16 9.43
CA GLN A 27 -5.41 11.67 9.15
C GLN A 27 -5.25 10.21 9.57
N VAL A 28 -6.33 9.45 9.71
CA VAL A 28 -6.26 8.02 10.04
C VAL A 28 -5.30 7.30 9.10
N ASN A 29 -4.37 6.55 9.68
CA ASN A 29 -3.39 5.78 8.90
C ASN A 29 -2.93 4.55 9.70
N LEU A 30 -2.82 3.41 9.03
CA LEU A 30 -2.36 2.14 9.59
C LEU A 30 -1.06 2.28 10.38
N LEU A 31 -0.11 3.08 9.87
CA LEU A 31 1.23 3.23 10.46
C LEU A 31 1.21 3.94 11.82
N GLN A 32 0.12 4.60 12.17
CA GLN A 32 -0.11 5.17 13.50
C GLN A 32 -0.83 4.21 14.44
N SER A 33 -1.33 3.05 13.98
CA SER A 33 -2.01 2.12 14.89
C SER A 33 -1.07 1.55 15.96
N SER A 34 -1.59 1.29 17.14
CA SER A 34 -0.87 0.57 18.20
C SER A 34 -0.43 -0.84 17.74
N SER A 35 -1.25 -1.49 16.93
CA SER A 35 -0.96 -2.77 16.30
C SER A 35 0.25 -2.72 15.38
N TRP A 36 0.45 -1.61 14.63
CA TRP A 36 1.66 -1.44 13.81
C TRP A 36 2.93 -1.35 14.65
N ALA A 37 2.87 -0.67 15.79
CA ALA A 37 3.97 -0.64 16.72
C ALA A 37 4.30 -2.04 17.26
N ALA A 38 3.30 -2.90 17.50
CA ALA A 38 3.49 -4.29 17.89
C ALA A 38 4.12 -5.14 16.78
N VAL A 39 3.79 -4.89 15.51
CA VAL A 39 4.46 -5.52 14.35
C VAL A 39 5.94 -5.12 14.28
N LYS A 40 6.29 -3.90 14.69
CA LYS A 40 7.67 -3.37 14.71
C LYS A 40 8.40 -3.68 16.04
N ASN A 41 8.21 -4.86 16.58
CA ASN A 41 8.68 -5.29 17.90
C ASN A 41 10.21 -5.23 18.12
N GLN A 42 11.02 -5.12 17.06
CA GLN A 42 12.45 -4.88 17.16
C GLN A 42 12.82 -3.44 17.54
N TRP A 43 11.85 -2.52 17.58
CA TRP A 43 12.01 -1.16 18.06
C TRP A 43 11.13 -0.95 19.29
N GLN A 44 11.62 -0.15 20.25
CA GLN A 44 10.77 0.31 21.33
C GLN A 44 9.68 1.21 20.77
N ASN A 45 8.52 1.23 21.41
CA ASN A 45 7.45 2.16 21.03
C ASN A 45 6.95 2.94 22.24
N GLU A 46 6.36 4.09 21.97
CA GLU A 46 5.72 4.94 22.96
C GLU A 46 4.53 5.65 22.32
N ARG A 47 3.52 5.97 23.11
CA ARG A 47 2.37 6.75 22.68
C ARG A 47 2.29 8.02 23.51
N ILE A 48 2.11 9.15 22.83
CA ILE A 48 1.99 10.46 23.47
C ILE A 48 0.68 11.09 23.02
N GLY A 49 -0.16 11.49 23.98
CA GLY A 49 -1.35 12.32 23.76
C GLY A 49 -1.09 13.76 24.15
N ILE A 50 -1.71 14.69 23.43
CA ILE A 50 -1.77 16.11 23.82
C ILE A 50 -3.22 16.45 24.09
N PHE A 51 -3.44 17.19 25.16
CA PHE A 51 -4.76 17.53 25.70
C PHE A 51 -4.90 19.03 25.90
N GLN A 52 -6.14 19.51 25.74
CA GLN A 52 -6.56 20.84 26.14
C GLN A 52 -7.80 20.68 27.05
N GLY A 53 -7.60 20.90 28.36
CA GLY A 53 -8.58 20.43 29.36
C GLY A 53 -8.71 18.90 29.27
N ASP A 54 -9.95 18.39 29.25
CA ASP A 54 -10.22 16.95 29.14
C ASP A 54 -10.20 16.42 27.69
N ASN A 55 -10.10 17.31 26.69
CA ASN A 55 -10.15 16.93 25.29
C ASN A 55 -8.76 16.56 24.76
N GLN A 56 -8.63 15.37 24.21
CA GLN A 56 -7.46 14.99 23.43
C GLN A 56 -7.47 15.73 22.09
N VAL A 57 -6.39 16.43 21.77
CA VAL A 57 -6.27 17.25 20.55
C VAL A 57 -5.14 16.80 19.62
N ALA A 58 -4.27 15.91 20.11
CA ALA A 58 -3.29 15.22 19.28
C ALA A 58 -2.94 13.86 19.86
N SER A 59 -2.54 12.93 18.97
CA SER A 59 -2.00 11.64 19.34
C SER A 59 -0.88 11.22 18.39
N MET A 60 0.10 10.48 18.92
CA MET A 60 1.23 10.01 18.13
C MET A 60 1.80 8.71 18.65
N SER A 61 2.06 7.77 17.74
CA SER A 61 2.80 6.53 17.98
C SER A 61 4.24 6.73 17.52
N LEU A 62 5.18 6.53 18.44
CA LEU A 62 6.61 6.73 18.24
C LEU A 62 7.31 5.39 18.17
N LEU A 63 8.09 5.16 17.13
CA LEU A 63 9.00 4.03 17.00
C LEU A 63 10.41 4.49 17.35
N ILE A 64 11.02 3.88 18.37
CA ILE A 64 12.31 4.30 18.93
C ILE A 64 13.37 3.27 18.54
N LYS A 65 14.21 3.64 17.57
CA LYS A 65 15.29 2.80 17.07
C LYS A 65 16.56 3.03 17.91
N PRO A 66 17.17 1.98 18.49
CA PRO A 66 18.47 2.11 19.13
C PRO A 66 19.56 2.41 18.08
N LEU A 67 20.50 3.29 18.48
CA LEU A 67 21.70 3.63 17.72
C LEU A 67 22.95 3.35 18.58
N PRO A 68 24.14 3.30 17.97
CA PRO A 68 25.39 3.18 18.72
C PRO A 68 25.54 4.23 19.82
N LEU A 69 26.38 3.96 20.81
CA LEU A 69 26.68 4.86 21.97
C LEU A 69 25.47 5.16 22.85
N GLY A 70 24.46 4.29 22.87
CA GLY A 70 23.24 4.45 23.65
C GLY A 70 22.38 5.63 23.22
N MET A 71 22.55 6.11 21.99
CA MET A 71 21.66 7.09 21.35
C MET A 71 20.45 6.40 20.73
N THR A 72 19.46 7.20 20.33
CA THR A 72 18.27 6.69 19.62
C THR A 72 17.93 7.55 18.41
N MET A 73 17.11 7.01 17.53
CA MET A 73 16.36 7.76 16.52
C MET A 73 14.87 7.48 16.75
N ILE A 74 14.07 8.52 16.81
CA ILE A 74 12.61 8.40 16.91
C ILE A 74 11.99 8.60 15.54
N TYR A 75 11.04 7.75 15.17
CA TYR A 75 10.27 7.89 13.95
C TYR A 75 8.77 7.87 14.24
N ILE A 76 8.03 8.81 13.66
CA ILE A 76 6.59 8.96 13.80
C ILE A 76 5.98 8.81 12.39
N PRO A 77 5.70 7.57 11.95
CA PRO A 77 5.20 7.33 10.61
C PRO A 77 3.79 7.89 10.43
N ARG A 78 3.56 8.65 9.38
CA ARG A 78 2.26 9.28 9.06
C ARG A 78 1.63 10.09 10.21
N GLY A 79 2.47 10.55 11.13
CA GLY A 79 2.08 11.36 12.29
C GLY A 79 3.01 12.53 12.55
N PRO A 80 2.78 13.25 13.65
CA PRO A 80 1.66 13.20 14.60
C PRO A 80 0.28 13.36 13.97
N VAL A 81 -0.77 12.80 14.60
CA VAL A 81 -2.17 13.01 14.21
C VAL A 81 -2.74 14.15 15.02
N MET A 82 -3.06 15.28 14.36
CA MET A 82 -3.54 16.50 15.01
C MET A 82 -4.07 17.53 14.00
N ASP A 83 -4.69 18.60 14.46
CA ASP A 83 -5.00 19.76 13.62
C ASP A 83 -3.74 20.62 13.41
N TYR A 84 -3.13 20.50 12.25
CA TYR A 84 -1.95 21.28 11.87
C TYR A 84 -2.25 22.74 11.49
N THR A 85 -3.51 23.12 11.37
CA THR A 85 -3.88 24.54 11.14
C THR A 85 -3.77 25.36 12.43
N ASN A 86 -3.80 24.70 13.59
CA ASN A 86 -3.57 25.32 14.89
C ASN A 86 -2.06 25.45 15.16
N ALA A 87 -1.51 26.64 14.90
CA ALA A 87 -0.08 26.91 15.04
C ALA A 87 0.44 26.77 16.47
N GLU A 88 -0.39 27.07 17.49
CA GLU A 88 -0.03 26.90 18.91
C GLU A 88 0.10 25.41 19.26
N LEU A 89 -0.85 24.58 18.81
CA LEU A 89 -0.78 23.14 18.98
C LEU A 89 0.44 22.54 18.29
N VAL A 90 0.75 22.97 17.07
CA VAL A 90 1.97 22.58 16.35
C VAL A 90 3.22 22.92 17.15
N ALA A 91 3.35 24.15 17.61
CA ALA A 91 4.50 24.59 18.39
C ALA A 91 4.64 23.81 19.71
N PHE A 92 3.53 23.59 20.42
CA PHE A 92 3.51 22.79 21.65
C PHE A 92 3.92 21.33 21.38
N THR A 93 3.39 20.71 20.32
CA THR A 93 3.72 19.34 19.91
C THR A 93 5.21 19.20 19.61
N ILE A 94 5.78 20.11 18.82
CA ILE A 94 7.22 20.10 18.50
C ILE A 94 8.09 20.30 19.75
N LYS A 95 7.69 21.18 20.66
CA LYS A 95 8.37 21.37 21.96
C LYS A 95 8.33 20.09 22.80
N THR A 96 7.17 19.45 22.90
CA THR A 96 6.98 18.18 23.62
C THR A 96 7.85 17.07 23.03
N LEU A 97 7.87 16.93 21.71
CA LEU A 97 8.70 15.95 21.03
C LEU A 97 10.20 16.19 21.27
N LYS A 98 10.67 17.44 21.23
CA LYS A 98 12.07 17.77 21.56
C LYS A 98 12.42 17.40 23.00
N ALA A 99 11.55 17.71 23.96
CA ALA A 99 11.76 17.40 25.38
C ALA A 99 11.81 15.88 25.61
N TYR A 100 10.87 15.13 24.98
CA TYR A 100 10.84 13.66 25.05
C TYR A 100 12.08 13.05 24.38
N GLY A 101 12.45 13.53 23.20
CA GLY A 101 13.62 13.07 22.47
C GLY A 101 14.92 13.24 23.28
N LYS A 102 15.08 14.35 24.00
CA LYS A 102 16.23 14.56 24.93
C LYS A 102 16.26 13.49 26.01
N LYS A 103 15.13 13.18 26.67
CA LYS A 103 15.02 12.11 27.69
C LYS A 103 15.41 10.73 27.13
N LYS A 104 15.09 10.46 25.84
CA LYS A 104 15.43 9.21 25.14
C LYS A 104 16.80 9.25 24.45
N ARG A 105 17.61 10.27 24.68
CA ARG A 105 18.92 10.47 24.02
C ARG A 105 18.81 10.41 22.50
N ALA A 106 17.71 10.92 21.93
CA ALA A 106 17.51 10.90 20.50
C ALA A 106 18.48 11.85 19.80
N LEU A 107 19.06 11.37 18.72
CA LEU A 107 19.85 12.19 17.79
C LEU A 107 18.93 13.10 17.00
N LEU A 108 17.84 12.53 16.49
CA LEU A 108 16.80 13.24 15.75
C LEU A 108 15.46 12.53 15.91
N ILE A 109 14.40 13.28 15.62
CA ILE A 109 13.06 12.74 15.40
C ILE A 109 12.69 12.96 13.94
N LYS A 110 12.28 11.90 13.25
CA LYS A 110 11.71 11.93 11.90
C LYS A 110 10.20 11.80 11.96
N PHE A 111 9.50 12.52 11.11
CA PHE A 111 8.06 12.36 10.96
C PHE A 111 7.60 12.80 9.58
N ASP A 112 6.51 12.23 9.10
CA ASP A 112 5.97 12.44 7.76
C ASP A 112 4.43 12.44 7.80
N PRO A 113 3.82 13.55 8.27
CA PRO A 113 2.39 13.59 8.54
C PRO A 113 1.55 13.28 7.29
N ALA A 114 0.40 12.65 7.51
CA ALA A 114 -0.54 12.29 6.45
C ALA A 114 -1.31 13.53 5.95
N ILE A 115 -0.59 14.52 5.39
CA ILE A 115 -1.14 15.76 4.85
C ILE A 115 -0.86 15.82 3.37
N LEU A 116 -1.94 15.98 2.58
CA LEU A 116 -1.85 16.03 1.14
C LEU A 116 -1.46 17.43 0.65
N LEU A 117 -0.39 17.48 -0.14
CA LEU A 117 0.00 18.67 -0.90
C LEU A 117 -0.85 18.78 -2.17
N LYS A 118 -1.11 17.65 -2.84
CA LYS A 118 -1.93 17.55 -4.05
C LYS A 118 -2.70 16.25 -4.08
N GLN A 119 -3.78 16.27 -4.84
CA GLN A 119 -4.57 15.10 -5.21
C GLN A 119 -5.02 15.27 -6.67
N HIS A 120 -4.75 14.30 -7.53
CA HIS A 120 -5.06 14.40 -8.96
C HIS A 120 -5.14 13.02 -9.63
N GLN A 121 -5.74 12.94 -10.80
CA GLN A 121 -5.63 11.77 -11.68
C GLN A 121 -4.28 11.76 -12.41
N LEU A 122 -3.80 10.58 -12.81
CA LEU A 122 -2.55 10.47 -13.55
C LEU A 122 -2.65 11.25 -14.88
N GLY A 123 -1.67 12.13 -15.12
CA GLY A 123 -1.65 13.01 -16.31
C GLY A 123 -2.35 14.36 -16.12
N GLU A 124 -3.07 14.55 -15.04
CA GLU A 124 -3.66 15.83 -14.70
C GLU A 124 -2.69 16.72 -13.90
N LYS A 125 -2.89 18.02 -14.00
CA LYS A 125 -2.17 19.01 -13.17
C LYS A 125 -3.09 19.49 -12.07
N ALA A 126 -2.64 19.45 -10.83
CA ALA A 126 -3.34 20.05 -9.71
C ALA A 126 -2.43 21.12 -9.04
N PRO A 127 -3.01 22.25 -8.58
CA PRO A 127 -2.28 23.23 -7.79
C PRO A 127 -1.91 22.65 -6.42
N ASP A 128 -0.88 23.23 -5.82
CA ASP A 128 -0.53 22.94 -4.43
C ASP A 128 -1.66 23.40 -3.50
N ASN A 129 -1.97 22.61 -2.49
CA ASN A 129 -2.94 22.99 -1.47
C ASN A 129 -2.37 24.12 -0.59
N PRO A 130 -2.96 25.34 -0.59
CA PRO A 130 -2.44 26.47 0.18
C PRO A 130 -2.36 26.19 1.69
N LYS A 131 -3.31 25.39 2.24
CA LYS A 131 -3.29 24.97 3.64
C LYS A 131 -2.07 24.09 3.94
N ALA A 132 -1.74 23.16 3.04
CA ALA A 132 -0.56 22.32 3.18
C ALA A 132 0.75 23.13 3.14
N LEU A 133 0.84 24.15 2.29
CA LEU A 133 1.98 25.07 2.24
C LEU A 133 2.11 25.88 3.54
N ALA A 134 1.00 26.36 4.10
CA ALA A 134 0.99 27.04 5.40
C ALA A 134 1.45 26.10 6.54
N ILE A 135 1.02 24.84 6.53
CA ILE A 135 1.44 23.82 7.50
C ILE A 135 2.95 23.58 7.42
N ILE A 136 3.51 23.44 6.21
CA ILE A 136 4.98 23.32 6.03
C ILE A 136 5.70 24.53 6.67
N LYS A 137 5.16 25.75 6.47
CA LYS A 137 5.71 26.97 7.07
C LYS A 137 5.65 26.93 8.59
N HIS A 138 4.51 26.56 9.20
CA HIS A 138 4.36 26.46 10.66
C HIS A 138 5.32 25.43 11.26
N LEU A 139 5.44 24.25 10.65
CA LEU A 139 6.39 23.23 11.11
C LEU A 139 7.84 23.72 11.05
N LYS A 140 8.23 24.43 9.99
CA LYS A 140 9.56 25.03 9.87
C LYS A 140 9.81 26.11 10.93
N GLN A 141 8.84 26.97 11.17
CA GLN A 141 8.91 28.02 12.22
C GLN A 141 9.02 27.40 13.62
N SER A 142 8.40 26.25 13.86
CA SER A 142 8.52 25.49 15.11
C SER A 142 9.84 24.72 15.24
N GLY A 143 10.72 24.79 14.23
CA GLY A 143 12.07 24.23 14.26
C GLY A 143 12.19 22.82 13.66
N ALA A 144 11.20 22.36 12.90
CA ALA A 144 11.34 21.16 12.08
C ALA A 144 12.00 21.50 10.73
N ASN A 145 12.92 20.66 10.29
CA ASN A 145 13.59 20.80 8.99
C ASN A 145 12.88 19.96 7.94
N TRP A 146 12.24 20.60 6.98
CA TRP A 146 11.59 19.95 5.86
C TRP A 146 12.62 19.40 4.85
N ILE A 147 12.49 18.15 4.46
CA ILE A 147 13.42 17.50 3.51
C ILE A 147 13.23 18.03 2.09
N GLY A 148 12.07 18.58 1.78
CA GLY A 148 11.74 19.13 0.48
C GLY A 148 10.84 18.23 -0.37
N PRO A 149 10.54 18.67 -1.59
CA PRO A 149 9.64 17.97 -2.52
C PRO A 149 10.39 16.83 -3.26
N THR A 150 10.75 15.77 -2.54
CA THR A 150 11.40 14.59 -3.11
C THR A 150 10.49 13.87 -4.10
N THR A 151 11.06 13.23 -5.12
CA THR A 151 10.33 12.51 -6.17
C THR A 151 10.65 11.02 -6.24
N LYS A 152 11.80 10.59 -5.71
CA LYS A 152 12.17 9.17 -5.71
C LYS A 152 11.58 8.47 -4.48
N LEU A 153 11.06 7.27 -4.66
CA LEU A 153 10.58 6.40 -3.57
C LEU A 153 11.63 6.20 -2.47
N SER A 154 12.90 6.15 -2.84
CA SER A 154 14.01 5.91 -1.91
C SER A 154 14.47 7.12 -1.12
N ASP A 155 13.93 8.31 -1.38
CA ASP A 155 14.39 9.55 -0.73
C ASP A 155 13.86 9.73 0.68
N THR A 156 12.70 9.14 1.00
CA THR A 156 11.99 9.20 2.28
C THR A 156 11.69 7.83 2.82
N ILE A 157 11.37 7.72 4.12
CA ILE A 157 11.01 6.43 4.73
C ILE A 157 9.66 5.96 4.18
N GLN A 158 8.67 6.86 4.13
CA GLN A 158 7.38 6.56 3.49
C GLN A 158 7.32 7.23 2.11
N PRO A 159 6.69 6.58 1.13
CA PRO A 159 6.48 7.16 -0.18
C PRO A 159 5.74 8.50 -0.09
N ARG A 160 6.28 9.52 -0.76
CA ARG A 160 5.63 10.82 -0.84
C ARG A 160 4.46 10.81 -1.83
N PHE A 161 4.52 9.95 -2.84
CA PHE A 161 3.45 9.73 -3.81
C PHE A 161 2.84 8.35 -3.59
N GLN A 162 1.51 8.29 -3.54
CA GLN A 162 0.76 7.04 -3.40
C GLN A 162 -0.36 6.99 -4.44
N ALA A 163 -0.76 5.76 -4.79
CA ALA A 163 -1.86 5.50 -5.71
C ALA A 163 -3.03 4.92 -4.91
N ASN A 164 -4.08 5.70 -4.69
CA ASN A 164 -5.25 5.32 -3.92
C ASN A 164 -6.47 5.07 -4.80
N CYS A 165 -7.19 3.96 -4.57
CA CYS A 165 -8.50 3.72 -5.13
C CYS A 165 -9.58 4.03 -4.09
N TYR A 166 -10.38 5.06 -4.34
CA TYR A 166 -11.57 5.36 -3.55
C TYR A 166 -12.66 4.37 -3.92
N THR A 167 -13.18 3.67 -2.91
CA THR A 167 -14.10 2.55 -3.11
C THR A 167 -15.52 3.04 -3.40
N ASN A 168 -16.20 2.34 -4.29
CA ASN A 168 -17.62 2.53 -4.59
C ASN A 168 -18.19 1.26 -5.25
N ALA A 169 -19.52 1.15 -5.32
CA ALA A 169 -20.21 0.00 -5.89
C ALA A 169 -19.83 -0.30 -7.36
N ASP A 170 -19.55 0.75 -8.14
CA ASP A 170 -19.29 0.67 -9.59
C ASP A 170 -17.82 0.94 -9.94
N ILE A 171 -16.87 0.65 -9.04
CA ILE A 171 -15.46 0.99 -9.22
C ILE A 171 -14.89 0.43 -10.54
N GLU A 172 -15.32 -0.77 -10.97
CA GLU A 172 -14.90 -1.37 -12.24
C GLU A 172 -15.36 -0.55 -13.46
N ALA A 173 -16.42 0.25 -13.33
CA ALA A 173 -16.90 1.13 -14.40
C ALA A 173 -15.88 2.22 -14.73
N SER A 174 -15.11 2.69 -13.75
CA SER A 174 -14.08 3.71 -13.90
C SER A 174 -12.82 3.21 -14.61
N PHE A 175 -12.61 1.90 -14.70
CA PHE A 175 -11.37 1.34 -15.25
C PHE A 175 -11.25 1.55 -16.76
N PRO A 176 -10.03 1.76 -17.28
CA PRO A 176 -9.76 1.87 -18.70
C PRO A 176 -10.28 0.65 -19.50
N LYS A 177 -10.63 0.85 -20.75
CA LYS A 177 -11.09 -0.24 -21.65
C LYS A 177 -10.09 -1.40 -21.73
N HIS A 178 -8.79 -1.07 -21.70
CA HIS A 178 -7.73 -2.07 -21.69
C HIS A 178 -7.81 -2.97 -20.44
N THR A 179 -7.98 -2.40 -19.25
CA THR A 179 -8.13 -3.14 -17.99
C THR A 179 -9.33 -4.07 -18.03
N LYS A 180 -10.49 -3.56 -18.47
CA LYS A 180 -11.71 -4.37 -18.63
C LYS A 180 -11.52 -5.54 -19.60
N ARG A 181 -10.72 -5.36 -20.65
CA ARG A 181 -10.34 -6.45 -21.56
C ARG A 181 -9.50 -7.50 -20.84
N LEU A 182 -8.45 -7.09 -20.10
CA LEU A 182 -7.59 -8.02 -19.37
C LEU A 182 -8.33 -8.77 -18.26
N MET A 183 -9.31 -8.13 -17.62
CA MET A 183 -10.21 -8.78 -16.66
C MET A 183 -11.02 -9.90 -17.33
N ARG A 184 -11.56 -9.66 -18.53
CA ARG A 184 -12.27 -10.71 -19.31
C ARG A 184 -11.33 -11.83 -19.71
N ASP A 185 -10.13 -11.49 -20.18
CA ASP A 185 -9.12 -12.48 -20.58
C ASP A 185 -8.73 -13.36 -19.37
N ALA A 186 -8.55 -12.78 -18.18
CA ALA A 186 -8.28 -13.54 -16.96
C ALA A 186 -9.42 -14.50 -16.60
N ARG A 187 -10.69 -14.03 -16.62
CA ARG A 187 -11.87 -14.88 -16.40
C ARG A 187 -11.96 -16.02 -17.45
N GLN A 188 -11.70 -15.71 -18.72
CA GLN A 188 -11.70 -16.70 -19.79
C GLN A 188 -10.63 -17.77 -19.59
N ARG A 189 -9.46 -17.41 -19.06
CA ARG A 189 -8.38 -18.35 -18.70
C ARG A 189 -8.65 -19.15 -17.43
N GLY A 190 -9.78 -18.91 -16.77
CA GLY A 190 -10.20 -19.65 -15.56
C GLY A 190 -9.56 -19.17 -14.27
N VAL A 191 -9.03 -17.93 -14.25
CA VAL A 191 -8.53 -17.32 -13.01
C VAL A 191 -9.71 -17.01 -12.08
N ILE A 192 -9.60 -17.45 -10.82
CA ILE A 192 -10.57 -17.21 -9.76
C ILE A 192 -9.87 -16.48 -8.61
N ALA A 193 -10.36 -15.30 -8.26
CA ALA A 193 -9.91 -14.55 -7.08
C ALA A 193 -10.79 -14.90 -5.86
N TYR A 194 -10.15 -15.19 -4.72
CA TYR A 194 -10.85 -15.60 -3.50
C TYR A 194 -10.19 -15.01 -2.23
N ARG A 195 -10.92 -14.99 -1.11
CA ARG A 195 -10.40 -14.68 0.21
C ARG A 195 -9.74 -15.93 0.78
N GLY A 196 -8.43 -15.86 1.03
CA GLY A 196 -7.67 -16.88 1.73
C GLY A 196 -7.64 -16.67 3.24
N ASN A 197 -6.94 -17.55 3.93
CA ASN A 197 -6.79 -17.53 5.38
C ASN A 197 -5.36 -17.87 5.81
N GLN A 198 -5.12 -18.10 7.10
CA GLN A 198 -3.78 -18.39 7.61
C GLN A 198 -3.15 -19.68 7.08
N SER A 199 -3.95 -20.66 6.63
CA SER A 199 -3.40 -21.90 6.02
C SER A 199 -2.75 -21.64 4.65
N ASP A 200 -3.14 -20.57 3.97
CA ASP A 200 -2.62 -20.19 2.66
C ASP A 200 -1.32 -19.39 2.73
N LEU A 201 -0.84 -19.04 3.96
CA LEU A 201 0.33 -18.17 4.13
C LEU A 201 1.61 -18.77 3.57
N HIS A 202 1.79 -20.09 3.62
CA HIS A 202 2.94 -20.75 3.01
C HIS A 202 2.99 -20.50 1.50
N THR A 203 1.86 -20.70 0.83
CA THR A 203 1.72 -20.45 -0.61
C THR A 203 1.94 -18.98 -0.95
N PHE A 204 1.34 -18.07 -0.17
CA PHE A 204 1.52 -16.63 -0.36
C PHE A 204 2.99 -16.21 -0.19
N ALA A 205 3.68 -16.70 0.84
CA ALA A 205 5.11 -16.44 1.05
C ALA A 205 5.96 -16.94 -0.13
N GLY A 206 5.60 -18.08 -0.72
CA GLY A 206 6.21 -18.58 -1.95
C GLY A 206 6.08 -17.59 -3.12
N LEU A 207 4.89 -17.03 -3.35
CA LEU A 207 4.67 -16.00 -4.39
C LEU A 207 5.48 -14.71 -4.13
N ILE A 208 5.60 -14.31 -2.88
CA ILE A 208 6.43 -13.16 -2.50
C ILE A 208 7.91 -13.46 -2.77
N SER A 209 8.41 -14.67 -2.43
CA SER A 209 9.80 -15.08 -2.70
C SER A 209 10.13 -15.08 -4.21
N LEU A 210 9.20 -15.51 -5.08
CA LEU A 210 9.37 -15.38 -6.53
C LEU A 210 9.52 -13.91 -6.96
N THR A 211 8.75 -13.01 -6.35
CA THR A 211 8.84 -11.57 -6.61
C THR A 211 10.17 -10.98 -6.11
N GLU A 212 10.67 -11.42 -4.96
CA GLU A 212 11.98 -11.03 -4.42
C GLU A 212 13.12 -11.38 -5.38
N LYS A 213 13.16 -12.65 -5.82
CA LYS A 213 14.17 -13.14 -6.76
C LYS A 213 14.19 -12.33 -8.04
N ARG A 214 13.00 -12.05 -8.61
CA ARG A 214 12.88 -11.28 -9.84
C ARG A 214 13.33 -9.83 -9.72
N LYS A 215 13.02 -9.18 -8.59
CA LYS A 215 13.30 -7.75 -8.37
C LYS A 215 14.64 -7.48 -7.69
N GLY A 216 15.33 -8.51 -7.20
CA GLY A 216 16.57 -8.37 -6.45
C GLY A 216 16.41 -7.61 -5.13
N VAL A 217 15.26 -7.73 -4.47
CA VAL A 217 14.93 -7.06 -3.21
C VAL A 217 14.61 -8.10 -2.13
N ALA A 218 14.91 -7.79 -0.87
CA ALA A 218 14.47 -8.59 0.26
C ALA A 218 13.10 -8.08 0.75
N LEU A 219 12.08 -8.92 0.72
CA LEU A 219 10.76 -8.62 1.25
C LEU A 219 10.58 -9.25 2.65
N ARG A 220 9.44 -9.87 2.89
CA ARG A 220 9.09 -10.46 4.19
C ARG A 220 8.80 -11.95 4.03
N ASN A 221 9.07 -12.72 5.09
CA ASN A 221 8.83 -14.16 5.12
C ASN A 221 7.46 -14.53 5.70
N GLU A 222 7.10 -15.80 5.65
CA GLU A 222 5.85 -16.35 6.16
C GLU A 222 5.61 -15.99 7.64
N ALA A 223 6.63 -16.06 8.49
CA ALA A 223 6.50 -15.74 9.92
C ALA A 223 6.03 -14.30 10.14
N TYR A 224 6.52 -13.37 9.34
CA TYR A 224 6.08 -11.96 9.38
C TYR A 224 4.63 -11.80 8.90
N PHE A 225 4.21 -12.51 7.84
CA PHE A 225 2.82 -12.46 7.37
C PHE A 225 1.87 -13.08 8.38
N ARG A 226 2.27 -14.17 9.03
CA ARG A 226 1.53 -14.80 10.13
C ARG A 226 1.38 -13.84 11.30
N GLN A 227 2.45 -13.13 11.69
CA GLN A 227 2.40 -12.10 12.72
C GLN A 227 1.40 -10.99 12.36
N LEU A 228 1.40 -10.49 11.11
CA LEU A 228 0.44 -9.50 10.63
C LEU A 228 -1.00 -10.02 10.78
N MET A 229 -1.29 -11.20 10.25
CA MET A 229 -2.64 -11.76 10.30
C MET A 229 -3.10 -12.06 11.74
N THR A 230 -2.19 -12.45 12.62
CA THR A 230 -2.53 -12.68 14.04
C THR A 230 -2.83 -11.36 14.77
N ILE A 231 -2.02 -10.31 14.55
CA ILE A 231 -2.16 -9.02 15.25
C ILE A 231 -3.42 -8.28 14.77
N TYR A 232 -3.72 -8.33 13.47
CA TYR A 232 -4.83 -7.58 12.89
C TYR A 232 -6.14 -8.37 12.80
N GLY A 233 -6.11 -9.72 12.94
CA GLY A 233 -7.30 -10.58 12.92
C GLY A 233 -8.16 -10.34 11.67
N ASP A 234 -9.44 -10.02 11.87
CA ASP A 234 -10.40 -9.77 10.79
C ASP A 234 -10.07 -8.56 9.91
N ASN A 235 -9.22 -7.65 10.43
CA ASN A 235 -8.72 -6.51 9.64
C ASN A 235 -7.55 -6.89 8.69
N ALA A 236 -7.11 -8.15 8.66
CA ALA A 236 -6.11 -8.65 7.72
C ALA A 236 -6.78 -9.42 6.57
N TYR A 237 -6.53 -8.98 5.35
CA TYR A 237 -7.17 -9.46 4.12
C TYR A 237 -6.14 -10.15 3.23
N LEU A 238 -6.17 -11.47 3.21
CA LEU A 238 -5.37 -12.25 2.27
C LEU A 238 -6.23 -12.61 1.05
N HIS A 239 -5.96 -11.99 -0.08
CA HIS A 239 -6.60 -12.31 -1.36
C HIS A 239 -5.66 -13.13 -2.23
N LEU A 240 -6.18 -14.18 -2.82
CA LEU A 240 -5.42 -15.09 -3.69
C LEU A 240 -6.14 -15.27 -5.01
N ALA A 241 -5.37 -15.53 -6.06
CA ALA A 241 -5.89 -15.93 -7.36
C ALA A 241 -5.35 -17.31 -7.72
N LYS A 242 -6.23 -18.20 -8.15
CA LYS A 242 -5.91 -19.56 -8.54
C LYS A 242 -6.44 -19.90 -9.93
N VAL A 243 -5.90 -20.94 -10.50
CA VAL A 243 -6.40 -21.55 -11.75
C VAL A 243 -6.32 -23.07 -11.64
N ASN A 244 -7.39 -23.75 -12.05
CA ASN A 244 -7.43 -25.22 -12.21
C ASN A 244 -7.15 -25.52 -13.68
N LEU A 245 -5.89 -25.84 -13.99
CA LEU A 245 -5.45 -26.11 -15.37
C LEU A 245 -6.09 -27.37 -15.97
N PRO A 246 -6.12 -28.54 -15.27
CA PRO A 246 -6.76 -29.77 -15.80
C PRO A 246 -8.24 -29.55 -16.15
N GLU A 247 -8.99 -28.95 -15.24
CA GLU A 247 -10.41 -28.68 -15.46
C GLU A 247 -10.63 -27.72 -16.65
N LYS A 248 -9.81 -26.66 -16.72
CA LYS A 248 -9.90 -25.68 -17.81
C LYS A 248 -9.55 -26.30 -19.17
N LEU A 249 -8.53 -27.17 -19.21
CA LEU A 249 -8.15 -27.89 -20.40
C LEU A 249 -9.33 -28.77 -20.90
N LYS A 250 -9.93 -29.57 -20.00
CA LYS A 250 -11.11 -30.39 -20.31
C LYS A 250 -12.26 -29.55 -20.87
N ASN A 251 -12.52 -28.40 -20.26
CA ASN A 251 -13.55 -27.47 -20.71
C ASN A 251 -13.26 -26.93 -22.14
N TYR A 252 -12.01 -26.59 -22.45
CA TYR A 252 -11.64 -26.14 -23.79
C TYR A 252 -11.75 -27.28 -24.83
N GLU A 253 -11.43 -28.52 -24.45
CA GLU A 253 -11.61 -29.70 -25.34
C GLU A 253 -13.08 -29.91 -25.67
N LEU A 254 -13.97 -29.84 -24.67
CA LEU A 254 -15.42 -29.94 -24.89
C LEU A 254 -15.95 -28.81 -25.79
N GLN A 255 -15.53 -27.58 -25.54
CA GLN A 255 -15.91 -26.43 -26.38
C GLN A 255 -15.40 -26.58 -27.81
N LEU A 256 -14.17 -27.06 -28.01
CA LEU A 256 -13.61 -27.26 -29.32
C LEU A 256 -14.40 -28.37 -30.11
N LYS A 257 -14.81 -29.43 -29.40
CA LYS A 257 -15.64 -30.48 -29.98
C LYS A 257 -17.00 -29.91 -30.44
N ALA A 258 -17.66 -29.13 -29.60
CA ALA A 258 -18.93 -28.48 -29.93
C ALA A 258 -18.82 -27.51 -31.13
N VAL A 259 -17.77 -26.66 -31.14
CA VAL A 259 -17.53 -25.72 -32.25
C VAL A 259 -17.24 -26.47 -33.56
N LYS A 260 -16.50 -27.58 -33.53
CA LYS A 260 -16.27 -28.42 -34.73
C LYS A 260 -17.56 -29.03 -35.26
N GLN A 261 -18.45 -29.49 -34.37
CA GLN A 261 -19.77 -30.03 -34.76
C GLN A 261 -20.65 -28.94 -35.37
N GLU A 262 -20.70 -27.74 -34.76
CA GLU A 262 -21.47 -26.63 -35.28
C GLU A 262 -20.94 -26.13 -36.65
N LEU A 263 -19.61 -26.08 -36.82
CA LEU A 263 -18.99 -25.80 -38.12
C LEU A 263 -19.41 -26.75 -39.20
N ALA A 264 -19.45 -28.08 -38.91
CA ALA A 264 -19.85 -29.10 -39.86
C ALA A 264 -21.34 -29.03 -40.28
N GLN A 265 -22.19 -28.45 -39.39
CA GLN A 265 -23.62 -28.28 -39.65
C GLN A 265 -23.97 -26.91 -40.25
N THR A 266 -23.01 -25.96 -40.28
CA THR A 266 -23.24 -24.59 -40.75
C THR A 266 -23.14 -24.54 -42.28
N GLN A 267 -24.20 -24.06 -42.95
CA GLN A 267 -24.27 -23.99 -44.41
C GLN A 267 -23.36 -22.88 -44.99
N ALA A 268 -22.84 -23.10 -46.19
CA ALA A 268 -21.87 -22.21 -46.84
C ALA A 268 -22.33 -20.77 -47.03
N HIS A 269 -23.64 -20.54 -47.17
CA HIS A 269 -24.19 -19.18 -47.30
C HIS A 269 -24.15 -18.38 -45.98
N GLN A 270 -23.99 -19.02 -44.82
CA GLN A 270 -23.92 -18.38 -43.50
C GLN A 270 -22.50 -17.84 -43.21
N LYS A 271 -21.93 -17.06 -44.11
CA LYS A 271 -20.54 -16.61 -44.09
C LYS A 271 -20.09 -15.96 -42.74
N LYS A 272 -20.94 -15.10 -42.14
CA LYS A 272 -20.62 -14.47 -40.84
C LYS A 272 -20.52 -15.48 -39.71
N ARG A 273 -21.40 -16.50 -39.67
CA ARG A 273 -21.39 -17.56 -38.68
C ARG A 273 -20.16 -18.44 -38.83
N LEU A 274 -19.84 -18.85 -40.07
CA LEU A 274 -18.64 -19.61 -40.38
C LEU A 274 -17.36 -18.91 -39.97
N ALA A 275 -17.23 -17.62 -40.28
CA ALA A 275 -16.06 -16.84 -39.86
C ALA A 275 -15.92 -16.81 -38.33
N ARG A 276 -17.00 -16.49 -37.59
CA ARG A 276 -17.01 -16.48 -36.13
C ARG A 276 -16.60 -17.83 -35.52
N LEU A 277 -17.16 -18.94 -36.02
CA LEU A 277 -16.86 -20.27 -35.52
C LEU A 277 -15.42 -20.69 -35.86
N THR A 278 -14.90 -20.28 -37.01
CA THR A 278 -13.51 -20.53 -37.41
C THR A 278 -12.55 -19.79 -36.47
N ASP A 279 -12.79 -18.51 -36.17
CA ASP A 279 -11.99 -17.72 -35.22
C ASP A 279 -12.06 -18.34 -33.81
N GLN A 280 -13.23 -18.80 -33.39
CA GLN A 280 -13.43 -19.47 -32.11
C GLN A 280 -12.64 -20.78 -32.01
N LYS A 281 -12.69 -21.60 -33.08
CA LYS A 281 -11.91 -22.86 -33.20
C LYS A 281 -10.41 -22.56 -33.07
N GLN A 282 -9.88 -21.59 -33.82
CA GLN A 282 -8.47 -21.23 -33.78
C GLN A 282 -8.05 -20.74 -32.38
N SER A 283 -8.88 -19.92 -31.73
CA SER A 283 -8.63 -19.43 -30.36
C SER A 283 -8.58 -20.59 -29.36
N LEU A 284 -9.53 -21.56 -29.43
CA LEU A 284 -9.56 -22.70 -28.54
C LEU A 284 -8.36 -23.63 -28.78
N GLN A 285 -7.94 -23.84 -30.02
CA GLN A 285 -6.75 -24.63 -30.34
C GLN A 285 -5.48 -24.00 -29.76
N ARG A 286 -5.34 -22.67 -29.83
CA ARG A 286 -4.24 -21.95 -29.24
C ARG A 286 -4.23 -22.08 -27.70
N TYR A 287 -5.40 -21.94 -27.06
CA TYR A 287 -5.50 -22.10 -25.59
C TYR A 287 -5.15 -23.54 -25.17
N LEU A 288 -5.64 -24.57 -25.90
CA LEU A 288 -5.31 -25.97 -25.63
C LEU A 288 -3.79 -26.22 -25.70
N SER A 289 -3.12 -25.70 -26.73
CA SER A 289 -1.67 -25.84 -26.87
C SER A 289 -0.94 -25.13 -25.71
N GLU A 290 -1.36 -23.89 -25.36
CA GLU A 290 -0.77 -23.14 -24.26
C GLU A 290 -0.95 -23.86 -22.92
N PHE A 291 -2.15 -24.31 -22.60
CA PHE A 291 -2.47 -24.94 -21.32
C PHE A 291 -1.80 -26.32 -21.16
N ARG A 292 -1.67 -27.10 -22.21
CA ARG A 292 -0.92 -28.36 -22.15
C ARG A 292 0.54 -28.16 -21.75
N GLY A 293 1.18 -27.10 -22.23
CA GLY A 293 2.54 -26.77 -21.85
C GLY A 293 2.74 -26.39 -20.37
N PHE A 294 1.65 -26.06 -19.66
CA PHE A 294 1.72 -25.81 -18.21
C PHE A 294 1.55 -27.07 -17.36
N LEU A 295 0.85 -28.11 -17.87
CA LEU A 295 0.51 -29.28 -17.06
C LEU A 295 1.71 -30.09 -16.57
N ASP A 296 2.80 -30.14 -17.33
CA ASP A 296 4.02 -30.85 -16.94
C ASP A 296 4.61 -30.22 -15.64
N LYS A 297 4.47 -28.91 -15.46
CA LYS A 297 4.99 -28.18 -14.29
C LYS A 297 3.94 -27.96 -13.20
N TYR A 298 2.67 -27.88 -13.59
CA TYR A 298 1.53 -27.57 -12.72
C TYR A 298 0.38 -28.55 -12.99
N PRO A 299 0.47 -29.80 -12.50
CA PRO A 299 -0.52 -30.85 -12.81
C PRO A 299 -1.87 -30.64 -12.15
N ASP A 300 -1.94 -29.79 -11.11
CA ASP A 300 -3.12 -29.56 -10.29
C ASP A 300 -3.57 -28.09 -10.31
N GLU A 301 -4.57 -27.77 -9.48
CA GLU A 301 -4.93 -26.39 -9.20
C GLU A 301 -3.75 -25.64 -8.58
N VAL A 302 -3.45 -24.47 -9.08
CA VAL A 302 -2.31 -23.66 -8.63
C VAL A 302 -2.71 -22.24 -8.26
N VAL A 303 -2.21 -21.77 -7.12
CA VAL A 303 -2.31 -20.34 -6.71
C VAL A 303 -1.22 -19.56 -7.41
N ILE A 304 -1.62 -18.57 -8.19
CA ILE A 304 -0.74 -17.86 -9.14
C ILE A 304 -0.43 -16.42 -8.77
N ALA A 305 -1.22 -15.83 -7.87
CA ALA A 305 -0.98 -14.48 -7.37
C ALA A 305 -1.65 -14.27 -6.00
N GLY A 306 -1.20 -13.27 -5.24
CA GLY A 306 -1.79 -12.93 -3.96
C GLY A 306 -1.50 -11.50 -3.54
N ILE A 307 -2.36 -10.98 -2.67
CA ILE A 307 -2.26 -9.65 -2.04
C ILE A 307 -2.63 -9.79 -0.57
N LEU A 308 -1.78 -9.25 0.31
CA LEU A 308 -2.08 -9.09 1.74
C LEU A 308 -2.30 -7.61 2.03
N SER A 309 -3.51 -7.28 2.49
CA SER A 309 -3.95 -5.93 2.84
C SER A 309 -4.35 -5.88 4.31
N ILE A 310 -4.25 -4.69 4.90
CA ILE A 310 -4.67 -4.45 6.29
C ILE A 310 -5.59 -3.23 6.32
N SER A 311 -6.74 -3.35 6.97
CA SER A 311 -7.62 -2.22 7.27
C SER A 311 -7.35 -1.60 8.63
N TYR A 312 -7.54 -0.29 8.74
CA TYR A 312 -7.46 0.46 9.99
C TYR A 312 -8.35 1.70 9.92
N GLY A 313 -9.32 1.79 10.82
CA GLY A 313 -10.39 2.77 10.68
C GLY A 313 -11.16 2.50 9.38
N ASN A 314 -11.37 3.53 8.59
CA ASN A 314 -12.03 3.45 7.29
C ASN A 314 -11.05 3.41 6.11
N THR A 315 -9.82 2.94 6.31
CA THR A 315 -8.76 2.90 5.29
C THR A 315 -8.17 1.50 5.15
N MET A 316 -7.63 1.17 3.97
CA MET A 316 -6.95 -0.09 3.71
C MET A 316 -5.60 0.14 3.04
N GLU A 317 -4.57 -0.51 3.55
CA GLU A 317 -3.22 -0.54 2.95
C GLU A 317 -2.96 -1.90 2.30
N MET A 318 -2.74 -1.94 0.98
CA MET A 318 -2.35 -3.14 0.24
C MET A 318 -0.82 -3.33 0.37
N LEU A 319 -0.40 -3.98 1.46
CA LEU A 319 1.00 -3.97 1.89
C LEU A 319 1.93 -4.83 1.04
N TYR A 320 1.46 -6.01 0.61
CA TYR A 320 2.28 -6.99 -0.10
C TYR A 320 1.51 -7.62 -1.24
N ALA A 321 2.13 -7.68 -2.41
CA ALA A 321 1.58 -8.35 -3.59
C ALA A 321 2.66 -9.20 -4.26
N GLY A 322 2.33 -10.43 -4.59
CA GLY A 322 3.19 -11.38 -5.27
C GLY A 322 2.48 -12.10 -6.42
N MET A 323 3.25 -12.55 -7.39
CA MET A 323 2.74 -13.29 -8.55
C MET A 323 3.79 -14.27 -9.05
N ASN A 324 3.34 -15.44 -9.52
CA ASN A 324 4.17 -16.34 -10.31
C ASN A 324 4.21 -15.84 -11.77
N ASP A 325 5.40 -15.51 -12.25
CA ASP A 325 5.61 -14.92 -13.58
C ASP A 325 5.28 -15.86 -14.74
N ASP A 326 5.31 -17.18 -14.54
CA ASP A 326 4.86 -18.14 -15.55
C ASP A 326 3.44 -17.82 -15.99
N PHE A 327 2.62 -17.33 -15.05
CA PHE A 327 1.21 -17.00 -15.26
C PHE A 327 0.95 -15.52 -15.57
N LYS A 328 1.97 -14.74 -15.94
CA LYS A 328 1.78 -13.30 -16.25
C LYS A 328 0.73 -13.03 -17.34
N LYS A 329 0.62 -13.95 -18.32
CA LYS A 329 -0.38 -13.88 -19.41
C LYS A 329 -1.79 -14.29 -18.98
N PHE A 330 -1.97 -14.79 -17.75
CA PHE A 330 -3.29 -15.08 -17.17
C PHE A 330 -3.90 -13.83 -16.50
N TYR A 331 -3.12 -12.77 -16.35
CA TYR A 331 -3.55 -11.48 -15.82
C TYR A 331 -4.21 -11.55 -14.43
N PRO A 332 -3.72 -12.35 -13.46
CA PRO A 332 -4.41 -12.58 -12.20
C PRO A 332 -4.61 -11.30 -11.38
N GLN A 333 -3.68 -10.35 -11.48
CA GLN A 333 -3.76 -9.06 -10.78
C GLN A 333 -5.00 -8.24 -11.18
N TYR A 334 -5.48 -8.41 -12.42
CA TYR A 334 -6.66 -7.73 -12.93
C TYR A 334 -7.98 -8.29 -12.38
N LEU A 335 -7.95 -9.40 -11.63
CA LEU A 335 -9.09 -9.88 -10.83
C LEU A 335 -8.86 -9.68 -9.33
N LEU A 336 -7.61 -9.73 -8.86
CA LEU A 336 -7.28 -9.54 -7.45
C LEU A 336 -7.53 -8.10 -6.97
N TYR A 337 -7.01 -7.10 -7.69
CA TYR A 337 -7.16 -5.70 -7.27
C TYR A 337 -8.64 -5.28 -7.19
N PRO A 338 -9.48 -5.54 -8.24
CA PRO A 338 -10.92 -5.27 -8.14
C PRO A 338 -11.60 -6.01 -6.98
N LYS A 339 -11.20 -7.26 -6.70
CA LYS A 339 -11.72 -8.02 -5.56
C LYS A 339 -11.41 -7.35 -4.24
N VAL A 340 -10.17 -6.86 -4.05
CA VAL A 340 -9.79 -6.08 -2.85
C VAL A 340 -10.63 -4.83 -2.73
N PHE A 341 -10.81 -4.06 -3.82
CA PHE A 341 -11.58 -2.81 -3.78
C PHE A 341 -13.07 -3.05 -3.46
N MET A 342 -13.66 -4.10 -4.02
CA MET A 342 -15.06 -4.45 -3.75
C MET A 342 -15.26 -4.93 -2.32
N GLU A 343 -14.36 -5.74 -1.77
CA GLU A 343 -14.46 -6.13 -0.36
C GLU A 343 -14.25 -4.94 0.56
N ALA A 344 -13.29 -4.06 0.26
CA ALA A 344 -13.12 -2.82 1.01
C ALA A 344 -14.40 -1.96 1.00
N TYR A 345 -15.08 -1.85 -0.15
CA TYR A 345 -16.36 -1.16 -0.25
C TYR A 345 -17.45 -1.83 0.62
N CYS A 346 -17.57 -3.14 0.58
CA CYS A 346 -18.54 -3.89 1.37
C CYS A 346 -18.31 -3.77 2.87
N ASP A 347 -17.08 -3.50 3.30
CA ASP A 347 -16.67 -3.32 4.69
C ASP A 347 -16.59 -1.84 5.10
N ASP A 348 -17.27 -0.93 4.37
CA ASP A 348 -17.34 0.53 4.61
C ASP A 348 -15.95 1.21 4.66
N ILE A 349 -14.97 0.67 3.94
CA ILE A 349 -13.63 1.24 3.82
C ILE A 349 -13.64 2.25 2.68
N ALA A 350 -13.31 3.51 2.97
CA ALA A 350 -13.41 4.63 2.04
C ALA A 350 -12.41 4.53 0.87
N TRP A 351 -11.21 3.98 1.10
CA TRP A 351 -10.20 3.81 0.08
C TRP A 351 -9.22 2.68 0.36
N ALA A 352 -8.67 2.10 -0.71
CA ALA A 352 -7.60 1.12 -0.66
C ALA A 352 -6.33 1.66 -1.34
N ASN A 353 -5.25 1.76 -0.56
CA ASN A 353 -3.96 2.26 -1.01
C ASN A 353 -3.17 1.14 -1.69
N MET A 354 -2.89 1.28 -2.96
CA MET A 354 -2.03 0.37 -3.70
C MET A 354 -0.53 0.59 -3.41
N GLY A 355 -0.19 1.51 -2.50
CA GLY A 355 1.17 1.83 -2.09
C GLY A 355 1.88 2.87 -2.97
N GLY A 356 3.16 3.11 -2.65
CA GLY A 356 3.96 4.16 -3.25
C GLY A 356 4.21 4.02 -4.74
N ILE A 357 4.42 5.15 -5.40
CA ILE A 357 4.85 5.29 -6.79
C ILE A 357 5.98 6.31 -6.89
N GLU A 358 6.75 6.27 -7.98
CA GLU A 358 7.76 7.30 -8.27
C GLU A 358 7.09 8.61 -8.70
N GLY A 359 7.58 9.74 -8.21
CA GLY A 359 7.05 11.06 -8.58
C GLY A 359 7.36 11.48 -10.02
N SER A 360 8.15 10.70 -10.76
CA SER A 360 8.34 10.87 -12.20
C SER A 360 7.16 10.37 -13.03
N PHE A 361 6.34 9.47 -12.46
CA PHE A 361 5.21 8.78 -13.10
C PHE A 361 5.57 7.98 -14.37
N LYS A 362 6.86 7.70 -14.61
CA LYS A 362 7.36 7.05 -15.84
C LYS A 362 7.87 5.63 -15.62
N ASP A 363 7.69 5.09 -14.44
CA ASP A 363 8.14 3.74 -14.08
C ASP A 363 7.05 2.69 -14.31
N GLY A 364 7.47 1.41 -14.36
CA GLY A 364 6.57 0.29 -14.61
C GLY A 364 5.55 0.05 -13.49
N LEU A 365 5.85 0.46 -12.25
CA LEU A 365 4.92 0.32 -11.12
C LEU A 365 3.77 1.32 -11.25
N THR A 366 4.07 2.57 -11.59
CA THR A 366 3.08 3.59 -11.90
C THR A 366 2.22 3.18 -13.10
N ALA A 367 2.84 2.69 -14.19
CA ALA A 367 2.12 2.20 -15.36
C ALA A 367 1.19 1.02 -15.03
N PHE A 368 1.58 0.11 -14.14
CA PHE A 368 0.71 -0.97 -13.67
C PHE A 368 -0.47 -0.43 -12.86
N LYS A 369 -0.21 0.42 -11.86
CA LYS A 369 -1.27 0.95 -10.98
C LYS A 369 -2.27 1.83 -11.71
N SER A 370 -1.84 2.55 -12.74
CA SER A 370 -2.72 3.39 -13.58
C SER A 370 -3.84 2.60 -14.28
N ASN A 371 -3.69 1.27 -14.44
CA ASN A 371 -4.74 0.43 -14.98
C ASN A 371 -6.02 0.39 -14.12
N PHE A 372 -5.94 0.79 -12.85
CA PHE A 372 -7.08 0.81 -11.93
C PHE A 372 -7.61 2.23 -11.69
N ASN A 373 -7.19 3.19 -12.52
CA ASN A 373 -7.59 4.60 -12.46
C ASN A 373 -7.51 5.20 -11.04
N PRO A 374 -6.35 5.08 -10.34
CA PRO A 374 -6.21 5.58 -9.00
C PRO A 374 -6.13 7.10 -8.94
N THR A 375 -6.52 7.66 -7.82
CA THR A 375 -6.15 9.01 -7.44
C THR A 375 -4.70 9.01 -6.96
N ILE A 376 -3.88 9.89 -7.51
CA ILE A 376 -2.51 10.11 -7.05
C ILE A 376 -2.55 11.09 -5.89
N GLU A 377 -2.00 10.66 -4.77
CA GLU A 377 -1.87 11.45 -3.55
C GLU A 377 -0.41 11.83 -3.33
N GLU A 378 -0.14 13.13 -3.35
CA GLU A 378 1.16 13.72 -3.07
C GLU A 378 1.15 14.30 -1.67
N PHE A 379 1.93 13.72 -0.75
CA PHE A 379 2.05 14.21 0.62
C PHE A 379 3.06 15.35 0.73
N ILE A 380 2.96 16.17 1.80
CA ILE A 380 3.95 17.21 2.08
C ILE A 380 5.35 16.64 2.34
N GLY A 381 5.46 15.35 2.65
CA GLY A 381 6.73 14.64 2.81
C GLY A 381 7.30 14.66 4.23
N GLU A 382 8.60 14.41 4.33
CA GLU A 382 9.31 14.10 5.56
C GLU A 382 9.94 15.35 6.21
N PHE A 383 9.91 15.35 7.54
CA PHE A 383 10.56 16.35 8.38
C PHE A 383 11.57 15.71 9.34
N ASN A 384 12.65 16.41 9.59
CA ASN A 384 13.62 16.08 10.63
C ASN A 384 13.58 17.13 11.74
N LEU A 385 13.48 16.68 12.98
CA LEU A 385 13.57 17.51 14.16
C LEU A 385 14.88 17.20 14.88
N ALA A 386 15.86 18.10 14.81
CA ALA A 386 17.11 17.95 15.53
C ALA A 386 16.88 18.01 17.03
N VAL A 387 17.41 17.03 17.77
CA VAL A 387 17.30 16.93 19.23
C VAL A 387 18.67 17.09 19.89
N SER A 388 19.69 16.45 19.32
CA SER A 388 21.07 16.50 19.81
C SER A 388 21.92 17.45 18.97
N PRO A 389 22.90 18.17 19.58
CA PRO A 389 23.89 18.94 18.83
C PRO A 389 24.66 18.10 17.80
N PHE A 390 24.83 16.81 18.06
CA PHE A 390 25.51 15.86 17.15
C PHE A 390 24.70 15.53 15.88
N TYR A 391 23.46 15.99 15.77
CA TYR A 391 22.62 15.76 14.60
C TYR A 391 23.29 16.21 13.29
N HIS A 392 23.88 17.43 13.28
CA HIS A 392 24.47 17.98 12.06
C HIS A 392 25.68 17.16 11.58
N LEU A 393 26.52 16.72 12.52
CA LEU A 393 27.67 15.86 12.24
C LEU A 393 27.22 14.49 11.70
N ALA A 394 26.27 13.85 12.37
CA ALA A 394 25.74 12.55 11.95
C ALA A 394 25.05 12.62 10.59
N ASN A 395 24.32 13.70 10.31
CA ASN A 395 23.66 13.91 9.02
C ASN A 395 24.68 14.11 7.89
N LEU A 396 25.78 14.82 8.17
CA LEU A 396 26.90 14.97 7.23
C LEU A 396 27.54 13.62 6.91
N LEU A 397 27.88 12.84 7.94
CA LEU A 397 28.45 11.49 7.77
C LEU A 397 27.52 10.55 6.99
N TYR A 398 26.21 10.61 7.27
CA TYR A 398 25.21 9.83 6.53
C TYR A 398 25.17 10.23 5.04
N LYS A 399 25.20 11.53 4.72
CA LYS A 399 25.24 12.02 3.34
C LYS A 399 26.48 11.54 2.59
N ILE A 400 27.65 11.63 3.24
CA ILE A 400 28.92 11.13 2.66
C ILE A 400 28.83 9.63 2.39
N ARG A 401 28.36 8.83 3.35
CA ARG A 401 28.19 7.38 3.17
C ARG A 401 27.20 7.04 2.06
N LYS A 402 26.11 7.80 1.90
CA LYS A 402 25.14 7.61 0.82
C LYS A 402 25.78 7.89 -0.55
N GLN A 403 26.57 8.96 -0.66
CA GLN A 403 27.29 9.29 -1.89
C GLN A 403 28.33 8.24 -2.27
N LEU A 404 29.05 7.67 -1.31
CA LEU A 404 30.03 6.60 -1.54
C LEU A 404 29.35 5.31 -2.01
N LYS A 405 28.18 4.96 -1.49
CA LYS A 405 27.40 3.77 -1.94
C LYS A 405 26.81 3.90 -3.33
N HIS A 406 26.59 5.11 -3.84
CA HIS A 406 26.10 5.33 -5.21
C HIS A 406 27.22 5.38 -6.26
N ARG A 407 28.48 5.31 -5.84
CA ARG A 407 29.66 5.26 -6.74
C ARG A 407 30.17 3.84 -6.99
N HIS A 408 29.62 2.86 -6.30
CA HIS A 408 29.80 1.43 -6.51
C HIS A 408 28.46 0.79 -6.92
#